data_8d111915df80bffff34b068f932673ba
#
_entry.id   8d111915df80bffff34b068f932673ba
#
_cell.length_a   1.000
_cell.length_b   1.000
_cell.length_c   1.000
_cell.angle_alpha   90.00
_cell.angle_beta   90.00
_cell.angle_gamma   90.00
#
_symmetry.space_group_name_H-M   'P 1'
#
loop_
_entity.id
_entity.type
_entity.pdbx_description
1 polymer ?
#
loop_
_entity_poly.entity_id
_entity_poly.type
_entity_poly.pdbx_seq_one_letter_code
_entity_poly.pdbx_strand_id
1 'polypeptide(L)'
;MLRRCALALIILGCMASCSSPAPRHAAVERLRGEALDRRVQTLMQSAHVPGLALAVIENGQIVHLRAYGERDTEKQLPLTVDTTMYAASITKAAFAYATMTLVDAHRLDLNAPLPTLLPKPLPDYDKYADLRDEPRWRQITPRMLLSHTAGFANFRFFKPEGGYDPNGKLKIYFDPGTRFAYSGEGINLMQFVLEEGLHQDVGQLMQEQLFDRFHMKHSSMIWRSDFANNLAIGYDETGKPLGHKQRGSVRAAGSMDTTPADYAQLLAGMVRGDGLSAKAHAQWLKPVIAIHSVQQFLTLDTATTHDNDGIDLSYALGVVTFQSPQGSAWFKSGHDDGTNNMILCLQASRDCVMILSNSSNGESIFKYLIDATLGPTCFPWFWEGYVPYDRPQWRDARSRGMPHPPCDPI
;
A
#
# COMPACT_ATOMS: atom_id res chain seq x y z
N MET A 1 -17.14 81.94 -39.80
CA MET A 1 -16.88 80.51 -40.03
C MET A 1 -16.50 79.88 -38.71
N LEU A 2 -17.46 79.38 -37.99
CA LEU A 2 -17.26 78.69 -36.69
C LEU A 2 -17.13 77.19 -36.86
N ARG A 3 -15.99 76.61 -36.47
CA ARG A 3 -15.84 75.16 -36.35
C ARG A 3 -16.21 74.74 -34.92
N ARG A 4 -17.24 73.86 -34.83
CA ARG A 4 -17.65 73.22 -33.59
C ARG A 4 -16.79 71.93 -33.43
N CYS A 5 -16.00 71.84 -32.35
CA CYS A 5 -15.37 70.59 -31.90
C CYS A 5 -16.36 69.84 -31.03
N ALA A 6 -16.68 68.59 -31.41
CA ALA A 6 -17.45 67.68 -30.58
C ALA A 6 -16.49 66.83 -29.74
N LEU A 7 -16.64 66.90 -28.42
CA LEU A 7 -15.90 66.07 -27.44
C LEU A 7 -16.67 64.76 -27.28
N ALA A 8 -16.06 63.62 -27.65
CA ALA A 8 -16.61 62.32 -27.37
C ALA A 8 -16.09 61.82 -25.99
N LEU A 9 -17.01 61.63 -25.05
CA LEU A 9 -16.72 61.04 -23.74
C LEU A 9 -16.73 59.51 -23.94
N ILE A 10 -15.59 58.85 -23.72
CA ILE A 10 -15.45 57.39 -23.63
C ILE A 10 -15.66 57.02 -22.17
N ILE A 11 -16.80 56.36 -21.87
CA ILE A 11 -17.10 55.77 -20.57
C ILE A 11 -16.46 54.35 -20.57
N LEU A 12 -15.34 54.21 -19.83
CA LEU A 12 -14.70 52.90 -19.57
C LEU A 12 -15.47 52.20 -18.44
N GLY A 13 -16.33 51.24 -18.79
CA GLY A 13 -17.02 50.41 -17.81
C GLY A 13 -16.07 49.37 -17.23
N CYS A 14 -15.63 49.52 -15.98
CA CYS A 14 -14.97 48.45 -15.20
C CYS A 14 -15.98 47.37 -14.87
N MET A 15 -15.91 46.25 -15.61
CA MET A 15 -16.57 45.04 -15.19
C MET A 15 -15.73 44.39 -14.07
N ALA A 16 -16.12 44.59 -12.84
CA ALA A 16 -15.59 43.86 -11.70
C ALA A 16 -16.13 42.43 -11.77
N SER A 17 -15.29 41.50 -12.21
CA SER A 17 -15.56 40.06 -12.07
C SER A 17 -15.55 39.70 -10.59
N CYS A 18 -16.73 39.54 -10.00
CA CYS A 18 -16.86 38.87 -8.70
C CYS A 18 -16.56 37.38 -8.88
N SER A 19 -15.31 37.00 -8.73
CA SER A 19 -14.96 35.59 -8.50
C SER A 19 -15.41 35.21 -7.09
N SER A 20 -16.48 34.43 -6.98
CA SER A 20 -16.87 33.81 -5.71
C SER A 20 -15.69 32.96 -5.21
N PRO A 21 -15.26 33.12 -3.95
CA PRO A 21 -14.23 32.27 -3.40
C PRO A 21 -14.79 30.83 -3.39
N ALA A 22 -13.99 29.89 -3.91
CA ALA A 22 -14.30 28.46 -3.79
C ALA A 22 -14.61 28.12 -2.32
N PRO A 23 -15.58 27.22 -2.05
CA PRO A 23 -15.90 26.85 -0.69
C PRO A 23 -14.63 26.32 0.00
N ARG A 24 -14.16 27.04 1.02
CA ARG A 24 -13.12 26.53 1.92
C ARG A 24 -13.76 25.36 2.65
N HIS A 25 -13.37 24.12 2.30
CA HIS A 25 -13.65 22.98 3.16
C HIS A 25 -13.16 23.36 4.56
N ALA A 26 -14.06 23.36 5.53
CA ALA A 26 -13.68 23.54 6.93
C ALA A 26 -12.60 22.50 7.22
N ALA A 27 -11.45 22.96 7.72
CA ALA A 27 -10.36 22.06 8.08
C ALA A 27 -10.92 21.08 9.09
N VAL A 28 -11.04 19.80 8.71
CA VAL A 28 -11.44 18.74 9.66
C VAL A 28 -10.34 18.70 10.71
N GLU A 29 -10.70 18.98 11.97
CA GLU A 29 -9.76 18.97 13.07
C GLU A 29 -9.19 17.56 13.24
N ARG A 30 -7.87 17.41 13.06
CA ARG A 30 -7.17 16.14 13.26
C ARG A 30 -7.17 15.80 14.76
N LEU A 31 -7.66 14.62 15.10
CA LEU A 31 -7.69 14.17 16.50
C LEU A 31 -6.29 13.79 16.99
N ARG A 32 -6.01 14.05 18.28
CA ARG A 32 -4.75 13.73 18.95
C ARG A 32 -5.01 13.28 20.38
N GLY A 33 -4.03 12.59 20.98
CA GLY A 33 -4.06 12.18 22.38
C GLY A 33 -5.32 11.41 22.75
N GLU A 34 -5.91 11.71 23.90
CA GLU A 34 -7.09 11.02 24.40
C GLU A 34 -8.34 11.08 23.50
N ALA A 35 -8.50 12.17 22.73
CA ALA A 35 -9.62 12.28 21.80
C ALA A 35 -9.48 11.24 20.67
N LEU A 36 -8.26 11.02 20.17
CA LEU A 36 -7.96 9.97 19.20
C LEU A 36 -8.15 8.58 19.83
N ASP A 37 -7.65 8.37 21.05
CA ASP A 37 -7.80 7.09 21.77
C ASP A 37 -9.28 6.69 21.92
N ARG A 38 -10.11 7.62 22.37
CA ARG A 38 -11.57 7.37 22.49
C ARG A 38 -12.20 7.06 21.14
N ARG A 39 -11.78 7.76 20.08
CA ARG A 39 -12.29 7.50 18.72
C ARG A 39 -11.93 6.10 18.24
N VAL A 40 -10.67 5.67 18.42
CA VAL A 40 -10.21 4.31 18.06
C VAL A 40 -11.04 3.26 18.80
N GLN A 41 -11.15 3.37 20.13
CA GLN A 41 -11.88 2.40 20.95
C GLN A 41 -13.36 2.30 20.56
N THR A 42 -14.03 3.44 20.30
CA THR A 42 -15.42 3.46 19.83
C THR A 42 -15.58 2.74 18.49
N LEU A 43 -14.69 2.99 17.53
CA LEU A 43 -14.73 2.35 16.22
C LEU A 43 -14.48 0.84 16.33
N MET A 44 -13.48 0.43 17.10
CA MET A 44 -13.18 -0.99 17.32
C MET A 44 -14.38 -1.73 17.92
N GLN A 45 -15.01 -1.14 18.93
CA GLN A 45 -16.21 -1.70 19.57
C GLN A 45 -17.36 -1.84 18.55
N SER A 46 -17.62 -0.78 17.76
CA SER A 46 -18.72 -0.76 16.80
C SER A 46 -18.53 -1.74 15.64
N ALA A 47 -17.29 -2.01 15.26
CA ALA A 47 -16.94 -2.90 14.15
C ALA A 47 -16.47 -4.29 14.60
N HIS A 48 -16.53 -4.61 15.89
CA HIS A 48 -16.06 -5.88 16.46
C HIS A 48 -14.60 -6.21 16.10
N VAL A 49 -13.71 -5.23 16.24
CA VAL A 49 -12.27 -5.38 16.02
C VAL A 49 -11.60 -5.69 17.36
N PRO A 50 -11.07 -6.90 17.59
CA PRO A 50 -10.53 -7.30 18.89
C PRO A 50 -9.24 -6.58 19.24
N GLY A 51 -8.35 -6.34 18.28
CA GLY A 51 -7.06 -5.69 18.51
C GLY A 51 -6.61 -4.83 17.33
N LEU A 52 -6.05 -3.66 17.64
CA LEU A 52 -5.54 -2.71 16.66
C LEU A 52 -4.39 -1.90 17.24
N ALA A 53 -3.37 -1.65 16.45
CA ALA A 53 -2.33 -0.67 16.75
C ALA A 53 -2.39 0.49 15.75
N LEU A 54 -2.22 1.71 16.26
CA LEU A 54 -2.22 2.94 15.48
C LEU A 54 -0.95 3.74 15.75
N ALA A 55 -0.25 4.12 14.67
CA ALA A 55 0.78 5.15 14.72
C ALA A 55 0.38 6.34 13.87
N VAL A 56 0.64 7.55 14.38
CA VAL A 56 0.56 8.81 13.62
C VAL A 56 1.95 9.41 13.58
N ILE A 57 2.38 9.76 12.39
CA ILE A 57 3.67 10.39 12.11
C ILE A 57 3.38 11.80 11.58
N GLU A 58 4.00 12.82 12.15
CA GLU A 58 3.92 14.20 11.69
C GLU A 58 5.32 14.72 11.39
N ASN A 59 5.50 15.33 10.24
CA ASN A 59 6.79 15.81 9.77
C ASN A 59 7.92 14.76 9.88
N GLY A 60 7.56 13.49 9.63
CA GLY A 60 8.49 12.36 9.71
C GLY A 60 8.85 11.90 11.13
N GLN A 61 8.14 12.37 12.17
CA GLN A 61 8.34 11.98 13.58
C GLN A 61 7.10 11.26 14.11
N ILE A 62 7.29 10.18 14.87
CA ILE A 62 6.19 9.47 15.52
C ILE A 62 5.67 10.34 16.66
N VAL A 63 4.41 10.82 16.54
CA VAL A 63 3.75 11.65 17.55
C VAL A 63 2.68 10.88 18.33
N HIS A 64 2.25 9.74 17.80
CA HIS A 64 1.32 8.84 18.47
C HIS A 64 1.68 7.41 18.08
N LEU A 65 1.78 6.53 19.07
CA LEU A 65 1.97 5.09 18.88
C LEU A 65 1.29 4.39 20.04
N ARG A 66 0.17 3.73 19.76
CA ARG A 66 -0.60 2.99 20.76
C ARG A 66 -1.20 1.71 20.20
N ALA A 67 -1.38 0.75 21.07
CA ALA A 67 -2.11 -0.48 20.81
C ALA A 67 -3.37 -0.53 21.69
N TYR A 68 -4.42 -1.11 21.16
CA TYR A 68 -5.76 -1.15 21.77
C TYR A 68 -6.33 -2.56 21.66
N GLY A 69 -7.12 -2.96 22.66
CA GLY A 69 -7.78 -4.26 22.69
C GLY A 69 -6.81 -5.41 22.98
N GLU A 70 -7.08 -6.57 22.40
CA GLU A 70 -6.47 -7.83 22.80
C GLU A 70 -5.73 -8.50 21.61
N ARG A 71 -4.55 -9.06 21.91
CA ARG A 71 -3.79 -9.93 21.00
C ARG A 71 -4.28 -11.38 21.03
N ASP A 72 -4.96 -11.76 22.13
CA ASP A 72 -5.54 -13.08 22.35
C ASP A 72 -6.79 -12.91 23.24
N THR A 73 -7.98 -12.99 22.65
CA THR A 73 -9.25 -12.75 23.33
C THR A 73 -9.64 -13.90 24.26
N GLU A 74 -9.22 -15.13 23.94
CA GLU A 74 -9.51 -16.30 24.77
C GLU A 74 -8.76 -16.23 26.10
N LYS A 75 -7.52 -15.72 26.05
CA LYS A 75 -6.68 -15.55 27.25
C LYS A 75 -6.74 -14.15 27.86
N GLN A 76 -7.53 -13.24 27.26
CA GLN A 76 -7.64 -11.84 27.68
C GLN A 76 -6.27 -11.13 27.76
N LEU A 77 -5.40 -11.42 26.81
CA LEU A 77 -4.07 -10.83 26.76
C LEU A 77 -4.07 -9.54 25.95
N PRO A 78 -3.62 -8.41 26.52
CA PRO A 78 -3.64 -7.13 25.82
C PRO A 78 -2.72 -7.10 24.62
N LEU A 79 -3.13 -6.41 23.55
CA LEU A 79 -2.26 -6.03 22.45
C LEU A 79 -1.37 -4.87 22.92
N THR A 80 -0.08 -4.95 22.63
CA THR A 80 0.91 -3.92 22.97
C THR A 80 1.65 -3.45 21.74
N VAL A 81 2.38 -2.35 21.84
CA VAL A 81 3.21 -1.84 20.71
C VAL A 81 4.36 -2.77 20.34
N ASP A 82 4.71 -3.70 21.23
CA ASP A 82 5.74 -4.72 21.04
C ASP A 82 5.15 -6.10 20.70
N THR A 83 3.84 -6.20 20.49
CA THR A 83 3.20 -7.45 20.09
C THR A 83 3.59 -7.78 18.64
N THR A 84 4.05 -9.01 18.41
CA THR A 84 4.34 -9.50 17.06
C THR A 84 3.05 -9.66 16.29
N MET A 85 2.98 -9.02 15.13
CA MET A 85 1.84 -9.03 14.21
C MET A 85 2.31 -9.37 12.80
N TYR A 86 1.46 -10.01 12.03
CA TYR A 86 1.74 -10.32 10.64
C TYR A 86 1.61 -9.07 9.77
N ALA A 87 2.68 -8.71 9.06
CA ALA A 87 2.69 -7.54 8.18
C ALA A 87 1.89 -7.75 6.88
N ALA A 88 1.63 -8.99 6.48
CA ALA A 88 1.00 -9.30 5.21
C ALA A 88 1.65 -8.52 4.05
N SER A 89 0.88 -7.92 3.16
CA SER A 89 1.40 -7.27 1.96
C SER A 89 2.06 -5.90 2.17
N ILE A 90 2.05 -5.31 3.38
CA ILE A 90 2.93 -4.14 3.64
C ILE A 90 4.41 -4.54 3.62
N THR A 91 4.72 -5.85 3.70
CA THR A 91 6.06 -6.41 3.39
C THR A 91 6.57 -5.97 2.03
N LYS A 92 5.69 -5.85 1.01
CA LYS A 92 6.09 -5.44 -0.35
C LYS A 92 6.65 -4.01 -0.41
N ALA A 93 6.06 -3.08 0.36
CA ALA A 93 6.57 -1.71 0.45
C ALA A 93 7.96 -1.68 1.11
N ALA A 94 8.14 -2.43 2.20
CA ALA A 94 9.43 -2.60 2.86
C ALA A 94 10.47 -3.24 1.92
N PHE A 95 10.13 -4.33 1.24
CA PHE A 95 11.01 -4.99 0.27
C PHE A 95 11.39 -4.07 -0.89
N ALA A 96 10.43 -3.33 -1.45
CA ALA A 96 10.70 -2.39 -2.52
C ALA A 96 11.66 -1.28 -2.05
N TYR A 97 11.45 -0.75 -0.84
CA TYR A 97 12.36 0.24 -0.26
C TYR A 97 13.77 -0.31 -0.07
N ALA A 98 13.91 -1.53 0.48
CA ALA A 98 15.21 -2.21 0.58
C ALA A 98 15.86 -2.43 -0.80
N THR A 99 15.07 -2.82 -1.82
CA THR A 99 15.56 -2.98 -3.19
C THR A 99 16.08 -1.67 -3.77
N MET A 100 15.48 -0.53 -3.42
CA MET A 100 15.97 0.78 -3.88
C MET A 100 17.36 1.14 -3.36
N THR A 101 17.84 0.53 -2.28
CA THR A 101 19.25 0.72 -1.85
C THR A 101 20.23 0.11 -2.84
N LEU A 102 19.86 -1.00 -3.49
CA LEU A 102 20.67 -1.62 -4.56
C LEU A 102 20.65 -0.76 -5.84
N VAL A 103 19.50 -0.13 -6.12
CA VAL A 103 19.38 0.82 -7.25
C VAL A 103 20.23 2.06 -7.02
N ASP A 104 20.20 2.61 -5.82
CA ASP A 104 20.98 3.79 -5.43
C ASP A 104 22.50 3.51 -5.46
N ALA A 105 22.88 2.30 -5.08
CA ALA A 105 24.26 1.82 -5.17
C ALA A 105 24.68 1.37 -6.57
N HIS A 106 23.84 1.59 -7.61
CA HIS A 106 24.09 1.15 -9.00
C HIS A 106 24.34 -0.36 -9.16
N ARG A 107 23.88 -1.18 -8.21
CA ARG A 107 23.97 -2.65 -8.27
C ARG A 107 22.78 -3.28 -9.02
N LEU A 108 21.69 -2.56 -9.16
CA LEU A 108 20.47 -2.99 -9.86
C LEU A 108 20.01 -1.88 -10.82
N ASP A 109 19.88 -2.21 -12.10
CA ASP A 109 19.18 -1.36 -13.05
C ASP A 109 17.70 -1.79 -13.13
N LEU A 110 16.81 -0.88 -12.78
CA LEU A 110 15.36 -1.12 -12.84
C LEU A 110 14.83 -1.41 -14.26
N ASN A 111 15.57 -1.04 -15.29
CA ASN A 111 15.14 -1.19 -16.69
C ASN A 111 15.88 -2.34 -17.42
N ALA A 112 16.80 -3.01 -16.76
CA ALA A 112 17.50 -4.14 -17.34
C ALA A 112 16.52 -5.32 -17.55
N PRO A 113 16.43 -5.90 -18.77
CA PRO A 113 15.60 -7.06 -18.99
C PRO A 113 16.14 -8.31 -18.29
N LEU A 114 15.26 -9.21 -17.82
CA LEU A 114 15.64 -10.40 -17.04
C LEU A 114 16.77 -11.24 -17.67
N PRO A 115 16.84 -11.44 -19.01
CA PRO A 115 17.96 -12.19 -19.61
C PRO A 115 19.34 -11.60 -19.33
N THR A 116 19.44 -10.32 -19.01
CA THR A 116 20.72 -9.66 -18.69
C THR A 116 21.08 -9.72 -17.21
N LEU A 117 20.11 -10.08 -16.39
CA LEU A 117 20.25 -10.17 -14.93
C LEU A 117 20.46 -11.60 -14.43
N LEU A 118 19.96 -12.60 -15.15
CA LEU A 118 20.01 -13.99 -14.75
C LEU A 118 21.15 -14.74 -15.46
N PRO A 119 21.85 -15.65 -14.78
CA PRO A 119 22.96 -16.42 -15.38
C PRO A 119 22.51 -17.45 -16.43
N LYS A 120 21.24 -17.84 -16.44
CA LYS A 120 20.61 -18.70 -17.46
C LYS A 120 19.18 -18.25 -17.74
N PRO A 121 18.55 -18.69 -18.86
CA PRO A 121 17.17 -18.36 -19.18
C PRO A 121 16.20 -18.68 -18.03
N LEU A 122 15.25 -17.79 -17.75
CA LEU A 122 14.28 -17.97 -16.65
C LEU A 122 13.53 -19.32 -16.69
N PRO A 123 13.09 -19.85 -17.86
CA PRO A 123 12.43 -21.16 -17.94
C PRO A 123 13.33 -22.36 -17.67
N ASP A 124 14.64 -22.18 -17.59
CA ASP A 124 15.59 -23.26 -17.25
C ASP A 124 15.70 -23.51 -15.73
N TYR A 125 14.99 -22.71 -14.95
CA TYR A 125 14.76 -22.96 -13.53
C TYR A 125 13.41 -23.68 -13.35
N ASP A 126 13.39 -24.76 -12.61
CA ASP A 126 12.19 -25.62 -12.41
C ASP A 126 10.97 -24.79 -11.96
N LYS A 127 11.18 -23.85 -11.07
CA LYS A 127 10.14 -22.95 -10.56
C LYS A 127 9.43 -22.13 -11.64
N TYR A 128 10.11 -21.88 -12.78
CA TYR A 128 9.65 -21.04 -13.89
C TYR A 128 9.55 -21.80 -15.22
N ALA A 129 9.63 -23.13 -15.20
CA ALA A 129 9.56 -23.99 -16.40
C ALA A 129 8.25 -23.81 -17.20
N ASP A 130 7.17 -23.36 -16.55
CA ASP A 130 5.91 -23.01 -17.20
C ASP A 130 6.04 -21.93 -18.28
N LEU A 131 7.11 -21.11 -18.24
CA LEU A 131 7.35 -20.02 -19.19
C LEU A 131 8.22 -20.42 -20.41
N ARG A 132 8.45 -21.72 -20.62
CA ARG A 132 9.33 -22.21 -21.71
C ARG A 132 8.89 -21.74 -23.08
N ASP A 133 7.61 -21.81 -23.36
CA ASP A 133 6.99 -21.42 -24.62
C ASP A 133 6.42 -19.98 -24.62
N GLU A 134 6.75 -19.19 -23.58
CA GLU A 134 6.24 -17.84 -23.37
C GLU A 134 7.38 -16.79 -23.52
N PRO A 135 7.68 -16.31 -24.75
CA PRO A 135 8.85 -15.47 -24.99
C PRO A 135 8.81 -14.09 -24.32
N ARG A 136 7.61 -13.62 -23.89
CA ARG A 136 7.44 -12.29 -23.30
C ARG A 136 8.18 -12.12 -21.96
N TRP A 137 8.54 -13.22 -21.26
CA TRP A 137 9.36 -13.11 -20.06
C TRP A 137 10.68 -12.36 -20.28
N ARG A 138 11.21 -12.36 -21.54
CA ARG A 138 12.47 -11.67 -21.91
C ARG A 138 12.35 -10.15 -21.83
N GLN A 139 11.14 -9.61 -21.86
CA GLN A 139 10.87 -8.17 -21.81
C GLN A 139 10.68 -7.67 -20.37
N ILE A 140 10.49 -8.58 -19.41
CA ILE A 140 10.24 -8.22 -18.03
C ILE A 140 11.49 -7.57 -17.43
N THR A 141 11.26 -6.50 -16.66
CA THR A 141 12.30 -5.75 -15.96
C THR A 141 11.99 -5.68 -14.45
N PRO A 142 12.98 -5.40 -13.58
CA PRO A 142 12.74 -5.14 -12.15
C PRO A 142 11.66 -4.08 -11.89
N ARG A 143 11.62 -3.01 -12.71
CA ARG A 143 10.57 -1.99 -12.65
C ARG A 143 9.19 -2.60 -12.82
N MET A 144 8.99 -3.44 -13.82
CA MET A 144 7.70 -4.09 -14.10
C MET A 144 7.29 -5.05 -12.97
N LEU A 145 8.25 -5.73 -12.35
CA LEU A 145 7.98 -6.61 -11.20
C LEU A 145 7.54 -5.82 -9.98
N LEU A 146 8.24 -4.73 -9.65
CA LEU A 146 7.92 -3.87 -8.50
C LEU A 146 6.66 -3.03 -8.71
N SER A 147 6.26 -2.75 -9.96
CA SER A 147 5.07 -1.98 -10.29
C SER A 147 3.85 -2.83 -10.68
N HIS A 148 3.93 -4.16 -10.53
CA HIS A 148 2.85 -5.08 -10.88
C HIS A 148 2.37 -4.98 -12.33
N THR A 149 3.31 -4.75 -13.26
CA THR A 149 3.02 -4.65 -14.70
C THR A 149 3.64 -5.79 -15.52
N ALA A 150 4.18 -6.82 -14.86
CA ALA A 150 4.84 -7.94 -15.56
C ALA A 150 3.87 -8.93 -16.22
N GLY A 151 2.56 -8.78 -16.02
CA GLY A 151 1.54 -9.63 -16.64
C GLY A 151 1.16 -10.89 -15.87
N PHE A 152 1.63 -11.07 -14.63
CA PHE A 152 1.31 -12.23 -13.81
C PHE A 152 0.04 -12.04 -12.99
N ALA A 153 -0.65 -13.16 -12.68
CA ALA A 153 -1.67 -13.22 -11.63
C ALA A 153 -1.08 -12.87 -10.25
N ASN A 154 -1.95 -12.66 -9.24
CA ASN A 154 -1.48 -12.48 -7.86
C ASN A 154 -0.63 -13.69 -7.42
N PHE A 155 -1.20 -14.87 -7.50
CA PHE A 155 -0.46 -16.12 -7.38
C PHE A 155 -0.99 -17.11 -8.43
N ARG A 156 -0.12 -18.01 -8.94
CA ARG A 156 -0.48 -18.98 -10.00
C ARG A 156 -1.63 -19.89 -9.65
N PHE A 157 -1.87 -20.11 -8.36
CA PHE A 157 -2.97 -20.94 -7.87
C PHE A 157 -4.32 -20.21 -7.75
N PHE A 158 -4.38 -18.90 -8.00
CA PHE A 158 -5.64 -18.16 -8.12
C PHE A 158 -6.06 -18.09 -9.60
N LYS A 159 -7.31 -18.49 -9.87
CA LYS A 159 -7.88 -18.37 -11.22
C LYS A 159 -8.24 -16.91 -11.55
N PRO A 160 -8.12 -16.49 -12.82
CA PRO A 160 -8.49 -15.12 -13.24
C PRO A 160 -9.92 -14.74 -12.87
N GLU A 161 -10.85 -15.67 -13.00
CA GLU A 161 -12.27 -15.53 -12.69
C GLU A 161 -12.62 -15.72 -11.21
N GLY A 162 -11.63 -15.95 -10.37
CA GLY A 162 -11.77 -16.27 -8.95
C GLY A 162 -11.72 -17.76 -8.66
N GLY A 163 -11.43 -18.08 -7.40
CA GLY A 163 -11.27 -19.47 -6.93
C GLY A 163 -9.83 -19.96 -6.96
N TYR A 164 -9.64 -21.22 -6.55
CA TYR A 164 -8.35 -21.81 -6.27
C TYR A 164 -8.08 -23.02 -7.18
N ASP A 165 -6.86 -23.10 -7.72
CA ASP A 165 -6.34 -24.26 -8.46
C ASP A 165 -4.95 -24.62 -7.90
N PRO A 166 -4.82 -25.72 -7.12
CA PRO A 166 -3.54 -26.12 -6.53
C PRO A 166 -2.48 -26.45 -7.58
N ASN A 167 -2.88 -26.79 -8.82
CA ASN A 167 -2.01 -27.12 -9.94
C ASN A 167 -1.85 -25.95 -10.92
N GLY A 168 -2.26 -24.75 -10.51
CA GLY A 168 -2.20 -23.54 -11.34
C GLY A 168 -0.78 -23.26 -11.82
N LYS A 169 -0.65 -22.94 -13.10
CA LYS A 169 0.62 -22.67 -13.77
C LYS A 169 0.90 -21.18 -13.86
N LEU A 170 2.20 -20.82 -13.83
CA LEU A 170 2.60 -19.43 -14.06
C LEU A 170 2.38 -19.09 -15.53
N LYS A 171 1.65 -17.98 -15.77
CA LYS A 171 1.32 -17.49 -17.11
C LYS A 171 1.49 -15.98 -17.16
N ILE A 172 1.83 -15.44 -18.34
CA ILE A 172 1.80 -14.01 -18.64
C ILE A 172 0.48 -13.74 -19.37
N TYR A 173 -0.43 -13.02 -18.72
CA TYR A 173 -1.81 -12.79 -19.18
C TYR A 173 -1.96 -11.58 -20.12
N PHE A 174 -1.01 -10.65 -20.10
CA PHE A 174 -0.96 -9.48 -20.97
C PHE A 174 0.48 -9.05 -21.21
N ASP A 175 0.72 -8.21 -22.19
CA ASP A 175 2.07 -7.78 -22.54
C ASP A 175 2.72 -6.98 -21.40
N PRO A 176 3.93 -7.36 -20.95
CA PRO A 176 4.62 -6.71 -19.86
C PRO A 176 4.74 -5.19 -20.05
N GLY A 177 4.42 -4.43 -19.00
CA GLY A 177 4.47 -2.96 -19.00
C GLY A 177 3.20 -2.26 -19.46
N THR A 178 2.16 -2.98 -19.97
CA THR A 178 1.01 -2.34 -20.62
C THR A 178 -0.16 -2.02 -19.67
N ARG A 179 -0.27 -2.72 -18.54
CA ARG A 179 -1.31 -2.45 -17.54
C ARG A 179 -0.90 -2.90 -16.15
N PHE A 180 -1.60 -2.39 -15.15
CA PHE A 180 -1.50 -2.83 -13.77
C PHE A 180 -2.32 -4.11 -13.54
N ALA A 181 -1.71 -5.09 -12.85
CA ALA A 181 -2.38 -6.23 -12.24
C ALA A 181 -1.58 -6.69 -11.01
N TYR A 182 -2.15 -6.49 -9.82
CA TYR A 182 -1.48 -6.81 -8.55
C TYR A 182 -0.97 -8.26 -8.54
N SER A 183 0.33 -8.45 -8.24
CA SER A 183 0.99 -9.74 -8.39
C SER A 183 2.02 -10.02 -7.29
N GLY A 184 1.71 -11.01 -6.44
CA GLY A 184 2.67 -11.60 -5.53
C GLY A 184 3.71 -12.46 -6.26
N GLU A 185 3.33 -13.12 -7.37
CA GLU A 185 4.28 -13.85 -8.24
C GLU A 185 5.36 -12.92 -8.79
N GLY A 186 4.97 -11.71 -9.24
CA GLY A 186 5.92 -10.72 -9.73
C GLY A 186 6.93 -10.28 -8.66
N ILE A 187 6.47 -10.04 -7.44
CA ILE A 187 7.35 -9.69 -6.31
C ILE A 187 8.27 -10.85 -5.92
N ASN A 188 7.75 -12.09 -5.91
CA ASN A 188 8.57 -13.27 -5.64
C ASN A 188 9.57 -13.55 -6.78
N LEU A 189 9.25 -13.21 -8.03
CA LEU A 189 10.22 -13.24 -9.14
C LEU A 189 11.28 -12.14 -8.96
N MET A 190 10.92 -10.96 -8.46
CA MET A 190 11.91 -9.92 -8.14
C MET A 190 12.89 -10.40 -7.06
N GLN A 191 12.41 -11.05 -5.99
CA GLN A 191 13.27 -11.71 -4.99
C GLN A 191 14.21 -12.70 -5.68
N PHE A 192 13.68 -13.60 -6.51
CA PHE A 192 14.46 -14.59 -7.22
C PHE A 192 15.57 -13.95 -8.09
N VAL A 193 15.28 -12.85 -8.77
CA VAL A 193 16.27 -12.10 -9.58
C VAL A 193 17.38 -11.52 -8.70
N LEU A 194 17.07 -11.04 -7.50
CA LEU A 194 18.10 -10.58 -6.57
C LEU A 194 18.98 -11.72 -6.09
N GLU A 195 18.38 -12.86 -5.74
CA GLU A 195 19.08 -14.02 -5.19
C GLU A 195 19.93 -14.73 -6.24
N GLU A 196 19.37 -15.05 -7.41
CA GLU A 196 20.08 -15.78 -8.49
C GLU A 196 20.96 -14.89 -9.34
N GLY A 197 20.48 -13.67 -9.66
CA GLY A 197 21.17 -12.78 -10.59
C GLY A 197 22.22 -11.90 -9.95
N LEU A 198 21.95 -11.37 -8.74
CA LEU A 198 22.85 -10.47 -8.03
C LEU A 198 23.56 -11.16 -6.85
N HIS A 199 23.26 -12.44 -6.58
CA HIS A 199 23.74 -13.17 -5.40
C HIS A 199 23.46 -12.41 -4.09
N GLN A 200 22.32 -11.73 -4.03
CA GLN A 200 21.88 -10.95 -2.88
C GLN A 200 20.79 -11.73 -2.12
N ASP A 201 21.13 -12.32 -1.00
CA ASP A 201 20.13 -12.89 -0.09
C ASP A 201 19.13 -11.82 0.36
N VAL A 202 17.83 -12.05 0.13
CA VAL A 202 16.79 -11.06 0.44
C VAL A 202 16.52 -10.97 1.94
N GLY A 203 16.67 -12.07 2.69
CA GLY A 203 16.58 -12.03 4.15
C GLY A 203 17.67 -11.13 4.74
N GLN A 204 18.90 -11.29 4.27
CA GLN A 204 20.04 -10.45 4.65
C GLN A 204 19.84 -8.99 4.22
N LEU A 205 19.39 -8.74 2.99
CA LEU A 205 19.08 -7.38 2.50
C LEU A 205 18.08 -6.68 3.42
N MET A 206 16.98 -7.36 3.77
CA MET A 206 15.96 -6.81 4.67
C MET A 206 16.51 -6.55 6.07
N GLN A 207 17.34 -7.48 6.59
CA GLN A 207 17.98 -7.32 7.88
C GLN A 207 18.88 -6.08 7.91
N GLU A 208 19.85 -5.98 7.01
CA GLU A 208 20.86 -4.93 7.00
C GLU A 208 20.29 -3.55 6.62
N GLN A 209 19.45 -3.51 5.58
CA GLN A 209 18.98 -2.24 5.05
C GLN A 209 17.75 -1.68 5.75
N LEU A 210 16.96 -2.52 6.43
CA LEU A 210 15.78 -2.08 7.16
C LEU A 210 15.86 -2.40 8.65
N PHE A 211 15.95 -3.67 9.04
CA PHE A 211 15.77 -4.03 10.45
C PHE A 211 16.87 -3.44 11.34
N ASP A 212 18.12 -3.53 10.94
CA ASP A 212 19.24 -2.94 11.69
C ASP A 212 19.22 -1.42 11.62
N ARG A 213 18.99 -0.86 10.42
CA ARG A 213 18.97 0.59 10.18
C ARG A 213 17.89 1.31 11.00
N PHE A 214 16.70 0.74 11.07
CA PHE A 214 15.53 1.33 11.74
C PHE A 214 15.30 0.74 13.14
N HIS A 215 16.27 -0.02 13.67
CA HIS A 215 16.24 -0.64 15.00
C HIS A 215 15.03 -1.57 15.23
N MET A 216 14.61 -2.28 14.18
CA MET A 216 13.46 -3.19 14.18
C MET A 216 13.83 -4.55 14.79
N LYS A 217 14.08 -4.59 16.08
CA LYS A 217 14.61 -5.78 16.78
C LYS A 217 13.64 -6.95 16.86
N HIS A 218 12.35 -6.67 16.72
CA HIS A 218 11.26 -7.64 16.81
C HIS A 218 10.58 -7.88 15.46
N SER A 219 11.34 -7.68 14.37
CA SER A 219 10.88 -7.96 13.01
C SER A 219 11.73 -9.03 12.35
N SER A 220 11.13 -9.84 11.48
CA SER A 220 11.83 -10.86 10.73
C SER A 220 11.06 -11.26 9.47
N MET A 221 11.78 -11.72 8.44
CA MET A 221 11.19 -12.32 7.25
C MET A 221 10.84 -13.79 7.41
N ILE A 222 11.28 -14.41 8.49
CA ILE A 222 10.99 -15.80 8.87
C ILE A 222 10.57 -15.87 10.34
N TRP A 223 9.84 -16.93 10.70
CA TRP A 223 9.44 -17.18 12.07
C TRP A 223 10.63 -17.25 13.01
N ARG A 224 10.52 -16.58 14.16
CA ARG A 224 11.44 -16.66 15.29
C ARG A 224 10.70 -17.20 16.51
N SER A 225 11.34 -18.06 17.29
CA SER A 225 10.72 -18.70 18.45
C SER A 225 10.33 -17.70 19.56
N ASP A 226 11.07 -16.60 19.70
CA ASP A 226 10.81 -15.54 20.68
C ASP A 226 9.49 -14.79 20.40
N PHE A 227 8.99 -14.80 19.17
CA PHE A 227 7.70 -14.20 18.79
C PHE A 227 6.52 -14.83 19.54
N ALA A 228 6.61 -16.11 19.87
CA ALA A 228 5.55 -16.82 20.60
C ALA A 228 5.19 -16.19 21.97
N ASN A 229 6.12 -15.46 22.58
CA ASN A 229 5.93 -14.86 23.91
C ASN A 229 4.92 -13.69 23.89
N ASN A 230 4.84 -12.97 22.76
CA ASN A 230 3.96 -11.81 22.61
C ASN A 230 3.41 -11.73 21.17
N LEU A 231 2.63 -12.74 20.79
CA LEU A 231 2.09 -12.94 19.44
C LEU A 231 0.61 -12.57 19.38
N ALA A 232 0.19 -11.87 18.34
CA ALA A 232 -1.21 -11.64 18.04
C ALA A 232 -1.84 -12.84 17.32
N ILE A 233 -3.00 -13.27 17.79
CA ILE A 233 -3.88 -14.23 17.13
C ILE A 233 -4.74 -13.47 16.13
N GLY A 234 -4.85 -13.96 14.89
CA GLY A 234 -5.77 -13.42 13.89
C GLY A 234 -7.21 -13.88 14.12
N TYR A 235 -8.19 -13.01 13.83
CA TYR A 235 -9.61 -13.31 13.98
C TYR A 235 -10.36 -13.06 12.67
N ASP A 236 -11.24 -14.00 12.29
CA ASP A 236 -12.14 -13.84 11.14
C ASP A 236 -13.25 -12.80 11.42
N GLU A 237 -14.14 -12.60 10.46
CA GLU A 237 -15.24 -11.63 10.55
C GLU A 237 -16.25 -11.96 11.66
N THR A 238 -16.30 -13.22 12.10
CA THR A 238 -17.18 -13.68 13.17
C THR A 238 -16.53 -13.62 14.55
N GLY A 239 -15.23 -13.26 14.61
CA GLY A 239 -14.44 -13.27 15.84
C GLY A 239 -13.84 -14.63 16.19
N LYS A 240 -13.84 -15.59 15.25
CA LYS A 240 -13.23 -16.91 15.46
C LYS A 240 -11.71 -16.80 15.29
N PRO A 241 -10.90 -17.39 16.22
CA PRO A 241 -9.45 -17.37 16.10
C PRO A 241 -8.96 -18.25 14.94
N LEU A 242 -8.00 -17.71 14.16
CA LEU A 242 -7.39 -18.37 13.01
C LEU A 242 -5.95 -18.83 13.27
N GLY A 243 -5.39 -18.45 14.42
CA GLY A 243 -4.00 -18.72 14.75
C GLY A 243 -3.01 -17.81 14.00
N HIS A 244 -1.74 -18.20 14.01
CA HIS A 244 -0.66 -17.50 13.31
C HIS A 244 0.17 -18.48 12.49
N LYS A 245 0.43 -18.14 11.23
CA LYS A 245 1.23 -18.99 10.34
C LYS A 245 2.72 -18.77 10.61
N GLN A 246 3.43 -19.77 11.09
CA GLN A 246 4.88 -19.75 11.28
C GLN A 246 5.60 -19.95 9.95
N ARG A 247 6.03 -18.85 9.33
CA ARG A 247 6.65 -18.86 7.99
C ARG A 247 8.13 -19.17 8.08
N GLY A 248 8.53 -20.34 7.56
CA GLY A 248 9.92 -20.82 7.62
C GLY A 248 10.80 -20.40 6.43
N SER A 249 10.27 -19.57 5.51
CA SER A 249 11.03 -19.11 4.33
C SER A 249 10.75 -17.63 4.03
N VAL A 250 11.78 -16.94 3.57
CA VAL A 250 11.67 -15.56 3.10
C VAL A 250 10.80 -15.51 1.85
N ARG A 251 9.79 -14.64 1.87
CA ARG A 251 8.94 -14.31 0.71
C ARG A 251 8.73 -12.81 0.68
N ALA A 252 9.34 -12.15 -0.27
CA ALA A 252 9.23 -10.70 -0.45
C ALA A 252 7.78 -10.23 -0.62
N ALA A 253 6.89 -11.11 -1.14
CA ALA A 253 5.48 -10.80 -1.30
C ALA A 253 4.67 -10.73 0.01
N GLY A 254 5.20 -11.21 1.17
CA GLY A 254 4.45 -11.13 2.41
C GLY A 254 4.80 -12.19 3.45
N SER A 255 6.06 -12.29 3.87
CA SER A 255 6.41 -13.20 4.97
C SER A 255 6.83 -12.49 6.26
N MET A 256 6.88 -11.15 6.26
CA MET A 256 7.38 -10.41 7.41
C MET A 256 6.41 -10.47 8.60
N ASP A 257 6.94 -10.83 9.75
CA ASP A 257 6.36 -10.56 11.05
C ASP A 257 7.06 -9.34 11.66
N THR A 258 6.32 -8.46 12.32
CA THR A 258 6.81 -7.19 12.86
C THR A 258 6.04 -6.80 14.11
N THR A 259 6.48 -5.73 14.77
CA THR A 259 5.69 -5.10 15.85
C THR A 259 5.21 -3.71 15.41
N PRO A 260 4.14 -3.17 16.01
CA PRO A 260 3.73 -1.79 15.79
C PRO A 260 4.88 -0.78 15.98
N ALA A 261 5.70 -0.96 17.02
CA ALA A 261 6.83 -0.09 17.28
C ALA A 261 7.88 -0.14 16.17
N ASP A 262 8.26 -1.33 15.73
CA ASP A 262 9.26 -1.53 14.69
C ASP A 262 8.78 -0.94 13.34
N TYR A 263 7.54 -1.27 12.93
CA TYR A 263 7.04 -0.79 11.64
C TYR A 263 6.78 0.72 11.62
N ALA A 264 6.40 1.32 12.76
CA ALA A 264 6.28 2.77 12.86
C ALA A 264 7.62 3.49 12.66
N GLN A 265 8.73 2.93 13.20
CA GLN A 265 10.08 3.45 12.96
C GLN A 265 10.47 3.34 11.49
N LEU A 266 10.20 2.19 10.86
CA LEU A 266 10.43 2.00 9.43
C LEU A 266 9.64 3.04 8.61
N LEU A 267 8.34 3.20 8.88
CA LEU A 267 7.48 4.11 8.13
C LEU A 267 7.93 5.57 8.26
N ALA A 268 8.33 5.99 9.48
CA ALA A 268 8.89 7.30 9.72
C ALA A 268 10.20 7.51 8.91
N GLY A 269 11.05 6.50 8.85
CA GLY A 269 12.27 6.53 8.03
C GLY A 269 11.97 6.56 6.53
N MET A 270 11.05 5.73 6.07
CA MET A 270 10.66 5.67 4.65
C MET A 270 10.13 7.01 4.14
N VAL A 271 9.27 7.69 4.91
CA VAL A 271 8.72 9.00 4.49
C VAL A 271 9.76 10.11 4.49
N ARG A 272 10.79 10.02 5.33
CA ARG A 272 11.96 10.93 5.28
C ARG A 272 12.94 10.61 4.16
N GLY A 273 12.93 9.37 3.65
CA GLY A 273 13.90 8.87 2.67
C GLY A 273 15.21 8.37 3.29
N ASP A 274 15.19 7.99 4.58
CA ASP A 274 16.39 7.54 5.30
C ASP A 274 17.00 6.29 4.66
N GLY A 275 18.30 6.33 4.36
CA GLY A 275 19.03 5.25 3.70
C GLY A 275 19.00 5.28 2.17
N LEU A 276 18.33 6.25 1.56
CA LEU A 276 18.33 6.51 0.11
C LEU A 276 18.82 7.93 -0.19
N SER A 277 19.45 8.10 -1.34
CA SER A 277 19.64 9.45 -1.88
C SER A 277 18.30 10.09 -2.23
N ALA A 278 18.23 11.41 -2.26
CA ALA A 278 17.02 12.12 -2.67
C ALA A 278 16.52 11.70 -4.06
N LYS A 279 17.44 11.35 -4.98
CA LYS A 279 17.14 10.85 -6.31
C LYS A 279 16.48 9.47 -6.26
N ALA A 280 17.02 8.53 -5.50
CA ALA A 280 16.48 7.19 -5.37
C ALA A 280 15.13 7.20 -4.63
N HIS A 281 14.97 8.03 -3.59
CA HIS A 281 13.71 8.20 -2.90
C HIS A 281 12.62 8.77 -3.82
N ALA A 282 12.93 9.81 -4.61
CA ALA A 282 12.01 10.34 -5.60
C ALA A 282 11.66 9.31 -6.69
N GLN A 283 12.63 8.48 -7.11
CA GLN A 283 12.41 7.42 -8.09
C GLN A 283 11.52 6.30 -7.54
N TRP A 284 11.63 5.97 -6.25
CA TRP A 284 10.78 4.98 -5.59
C TRP A 284 9.30 5.35 -5.67
N LEU A 285 8.96 6.62 -5.44
CA LEU A 285 7.59 7.12 -5.40
C LEU A 285 7.08 7.67 -6.76
N LYS A 286 7.93 7.65 -7.79
CA LYS A 286 7.51 8.12 -9.12
C LYS A 286 6.47 7.16 -9.72
N PRO A 287 5.27 7.64 -10.11
CA PRO A 287 4.28 6.83 -10.81
C PRO A 287 4.89 6.10 -12.02
N VAL A 288 4.63 4.79 -12.12
CA VAL A 288 5.08 3.95 -13.23
C VAL A 288 3.93 3.68 -14.20
N ILE A 289 2.75 3.40 -13.67
CA ILE A 289 1.56 3.05 -14.45
C ILE A 289 0.31 3.63 -13.80
N ALA A 290 -0.55 4.28 -14.60
CA ALA A 290 -1.88 4.68 -14.15
C ALA A 290 -2.76 3.44 -13.93
N ILE A 291 -3.61 3.49 -12.90
CA ILE A 291 -4.51 2.40 -12.55
C ILE A 291 -5.92 2.74 -13.03
N HIS A 292 -6.38 1.99 -14.03
CA HIS A 292 -7.73 2.11 -14.58
C HIS A 292 -8.60 0.88 -14.28
N SER A 293 -8.10 -0.11 -13.51
CA SER A 293 -8.94 -1.22 -13.08
C SER A 293 -10.06 -0.73 -12.16
N VAL A 294 -11.26 -1.30 -12.29
CA VAL A 294 -12.42 -0.96 -11.45
C VAL A 294 -12.12 -1.24 -9.98
N GLN A 295 -11.32 -2.27 -9.71
CA GLN A 295 -10.95 -2.71 -8.36
C GLN A 295 -9.55 -3.35 -8.37
N GLN A 296 -8.95 -3.48 -7.18
CA GLN A 296 -7.66 -4.15 -7.04
C GLN A 296 -7.78 -5.68 -7.22
N PHE A 297 -8.84 -6.27 -6.75
CA PHE A 297 -9.17 -7.70 -6.86
C PHE A 297 -10.56 -7.88 -7.50
N LEU A 298 -10.75 -8.76 -8.46
CA LEU A 298 -9.80 -9.76 -9.00
C LEU A 298 -8.71 -9.09 -9.88
N THR A 299 -7.45 -9.46 -9.69
CA THR A 299 -6.31 -8.72 -10.27
C THR A 299 -6.21 -8.78 -11.80
N LEU A 300 -6.80 -9.79 -12.43
CA LEU A 300 -6.79 -9.99 -13.87
C LEU A 300 -8.10 -9.55 -14.55
N ASP A 301 -9.05 -9.00 -13.80
CA ASP A 301 -10.24 -8.39 -14.37
C ASP A 301 -9.83 -7.31 -15.39
N THR A 302 -10.50 -7.33 -16.55
CA THR A 302 -10.22 -6.41 -17.66
C THR A 302 -11.12 -5.18 -17.66
N ALA A 303 -12.12 -5.13 -16.77
CA ALA A 303 -12.98 -3.96 -16.64
C ALA A 303 -12.17 -2.73 -16.19
N THR A 304 -12.44 -1.60 -16.83
CA THR A 304 -11.77 -0.32 -16.56
C THR A 304 -12.75 0.75 -16.15
N THR A 305 -12.26 1.75 -15.40
CA THR A 305 -13.00 2.93 -14.96
C THR A 305 -12.15 4.19 -15.07
N HIS A 306 -12.79 5.34 -15.09
CA HIS A 306 -12.19 6.67 -14.98
C HIS A 306 -12.49 7.35 -13.63
N ASP A 307 -13.09 6.64 -12.69
CA ASP A 307 -13.49 7.18 -11.38
C ASP A 307 -12.30 7.73 -10.58
N ASN A 308 -11.12 7.18 -10.80
CA ASN A 308 -9.90 7.56 -10.08
C ASN A 308 -8.98 8.53 -10.85
N ASP A 309 -9.40 9.00 -12.05
CA ASP A 309 -8.58 9.93 -12.85
C ASP A 309 -8.37 11.25 -12.12
N GLY A 310 -9.37 11.72 -11.36
CA GLY A 310 -9.28 12.97 -10.59
C GLY A 310 -8.25 12.97 -9.46
N ILE A 311 -7.74 11.80 -9.09
CA ILE A 311 -6.68 11.63 -8.08
C ILE A 311 -5.37 11.06 -8.66
N ASP A 312 -5.24 10.94 -9.98
CA ASP A 312 -4.06 10.37 -10.65
C ASP A 312 -3.63 9.01 -10.05
N LEU A 313 -4.61 8.14 -9.73
CA LEU A 313 -4.32 6.85 -9.09
C LEU A 313 -3.32 6.05 -9.93
N SER A 314 -2.19 5.71 -9.34
CA SER A 314 -1.08 5.08 -10.05
C SER A 314 -0.34 4.08 -9.15
N TYR A 315 0.40 3.16 -9.76
CA TYR A 315 1.33 2.32 -9.03
C TYR A 315 2.77 2.77 -9.28
N ALA A 316 3.54 2.90 -8.19
CA ALA A 316 4.97 3.17 -8.22
C ALA A 316 5.76 1.86 -7.96
N LEU A 317 6.86 1.91 -7.22
CA LEU A 317 7.65 0.72 -6.92
C LEU A 317 7.25 0.15 -5.55
N GLY A 318 6.33 -0.81 -5.55
CA GLY A 318 5.84 -1.50 -4.34
C GLY A 318 4.78 -0.76 -3.53
N VAL A 319 4.36 0.44 -3.97
CA VAL A 319 3.33 1.27 -3.34
C VAL A 319 2.39 1.87 -4.38
N VAL A 320 1.18 2.19 -3.97
CA VAL A 320 0.21 2.98 -4.74
C VAL A 320 0.46 4.46 -4.48
N THR A 321 0.35 5.29 -5.50
CA THR A 321 0.44 6.76 -5.40
C THR A 321 -0.84 7.41 -5.89
N PHE A 322 -1.21 8.54 -5.31
CA PHE A 322 -2.38 9.32 -5.72
C PHE A 322 -2.26 10.79 -5.30
N GLN A 323 -3.12 11.65 -5.84
CA GLN A 323 -3.21 13.06 -5.43
C GLN A 323 -4.33 13.21 -4.39
N SER A 324 -3.96 13.66 -3.20
CA SER A 324 -4.88 14.06 -2.15
C SER A 324 -5.09 15.57 -2.16
N PRO A 325 -6.11 16.12 -1.47
CA PRO A 325 -6.24 17.55 -1.27
C PRO A 325 -5.04 18.21 -0.56
N GLN A 326 -4.24 17.40 0.15
CA GLN A 326 -3.02 17.84 0.84
C GLN A 326 -1.74 17.65 -0.01
N GLY A 327 -1.87 17.26 -1.28
CA GLY A 327 -0.77 16.98 -2.19
C GLY A 327 -0.55 15.49 -2.45
N SER A 328 0.58 15.14 -3.06
CA SER A 328 0.90 13.76 -3.41
C SER A 328 0.95 12.87 -2.19
N ALA A 329 0.32 11.71 -2.29
CA ALA A 329 0.23 10.70 -1.26
C ALA A 329 0.62 9.32 -1.80
N TRP A 330 0.97 8.42 -0.89
CA TRP A 330 1.22 7.02 -1.23
C TRP A 330 0.74 6.11 -0.11
N PHE A 331 0.38 4.88 -0.47
CA PHE A 331 -0.06 3.91 0.51
C PHE A 331 0.31 2.48 0.12
N LYS A 332 0.22 1.59 1.09
CA LYS A 332 0.19 0.15 0.89
C LYS A 332 -0.72 -0.50 1.94
N SER A 333 -1.63 -1.32 1.45
CA SER A 333 -2.43 -2.21 2.29
C SER A 333 -1.78 -3.57 2.47
N GLY A 334 -2.18 -4.26 3.53
CA GLY A 334 -1.78 -5.63 3.80
C GLY A 334 -2.97 -6.42 4.34
N HIS A 335 -3.38 -7.46 3.60
CA HIS A 335 -4.57 -8.24 3.90
C HIS A 335 -4.25 -9.74 3.85
N ASP A 336 -4.70 -10.46 4.84
CA ASP A 336 -4.83 -11.93 4.91
C ASP A 336 -5.97 -12.25 5.89
N ASP A 337 -6.43 -13.50 5.91
CA ASP A 337 -7.43 -13.92 6.89
C ASP A 337 -6.96 -13.59 8.31
N GLY A 338 -7.79 -12.87 9.07
CA GLY A 338 -7.46 -12.42 10.43
C GLY A 338 -6.42 -11.30 10.52
N THR A 339 -6.11 -10.62 9.42
CA THR A 339 -5.12 -9.53 9.41
C THR A 339 -5.50 -8.47 8.39
N ASN A 340 -5.66 -7.23 8.84
CA ASN A 340 -5.80 -6.06 7.99
C ASN A 340 -4.84 -4.96 8.42
N ASN A 341 -4.02 -4.48 7.49
CA ASN A 341 -3.02 -3.45 7.74
C ASN A 341 -3.10 -2.34 6.69
N MET A 342 -2.75 -1.12 7.10
CA MET A 342 -2.66 0.04 6.21
C MET A 342 -1.52 0.94 6.62
N ILE A 343 -0.75 1.40 5.64
CA ILE A 343 0.15 2.54 5.76
C ILE A 343 -0.22 3.56 4.69
N LEU A 344 -0.38 4.82 5.07
CA LEU A 344 -0.64 5.94 4.18
C LEU A 344 0.18 7.15 4.58
N CYS A 345 0.85 7.79 3.62
CA CYS A 345 1.70 8.96 3.83
C CYS A 345 1.38 10.09 2.84
N LEU A 346 1.41 11.31 3.34
CA LEU A 346 1.42 12.57 2.58
C LEU A 346 2.88 12.99 2.37
N GLN A 347 3.31 13.12 1.11
CA GLN A 347 4.73 13.34 0.80
C GLN A 347 5.27 14.68 1.30
N ALA A 348 4.54 15.77 1.04
CA ALA A 348 5.04 17.11 1.30
C ALA A 348 5.19 17.42 2.79
N SER A 349 4.19 17.05 3.60
CA SER A 349 4.19 17.24 5.06
C SER A 349 4.96 16.14 5.79
N ARG A 350 5.23 14.97 5.15
CA ARG A 350 5.75 13.76 5.76
C ARG A 350 4.87 13.27 6.92
N ASP A 351 3.56 13.46 6.78
CA ASP A 351 2.58 12.96 7.72
C ASP A 351 2.13 11.58 7.28
N CYS A 352 2.09 10.63 8.21
CA CYS A 352 1.64 9.27 7.92
C CYS A 352 0.71 8.74 8.99
N VAL A 353 -0.09 7.75 8.60
CA VAL A 353 -0.79 6.85 9.50
C VAL A 353 -0.40 5.41 9.21
N MET A 354 -0.20 4.63 10.26
CA MET A 354 -0.06 3.19 10.20
C MET A 354 -1.15 2.56 11.06
N ILE A 355 -1.82 1.57 10.51
CA ILE A 355 -2.84 0.78 11.21
C ILE A 355 -2.47 -0.69 11.02
N LEU A 356 -2.29 -1.42 12.12
CA LEU A 356 -2.12 -2.88 12.14
C LEU A 356 -3.26 -3.48 12.94
N SER A 357 -3.97 -4.47 12.39
CA SER A 357 -5.07 -5.14 13.07
C SER A 357 -4.96 -6.66 12.95
N ASN A 358 -5.29 -7.35 14.04
CA ASN A 358 -5.40 -8.80 14.07
C ASN A 358 -6.84 -9.29 13.77
N SER A 359 -7.54 -8.60 12.86
CA SER A 359 -8.93 -8.91 12.53
C SER A 359 -9.24 -8.72 11.06
N SER A 360 -10.05 -9.61 10.48
CA SER A 360 -10.67 -9.44 9.18
C SER A 360 -11.69 -8.28 9.14
N ASN A 361 -12.14 -7.78 10.30
CA ASN A 361 -13.00 -6.58 10.40
C ASN A 361 -12.21 -5.27 10.42
N GLY A 362 -10.87 -5.32 10.54
CA GLY A 362 -10.02 -4.13 10.75
C GLY A 362 -10.19 -3.06 9.69
N GLU A 363 -10.24 -3.45 8.42
CA GLU A 363 -10.35 -2.51 7.29
C GLU A 363 -11.63 -1.67 7.30
N SER A 364 -12.70 -2.18 7.92
CA SER A 364 -14.01 -1.51 7.96
C SER A 364 -14.02 -0.19 8.76
N ILE A 365 -12.96 0.07 9.53
CA ILE A 365 -12.79 1.31 10.30
C ILE A 365 -11.63 2.19 9.81
N PHE A 366 -10.86 1.75 8.81
CA PHE A 366 -9.67 2.48 8.33
C PHE A 366 -10.01 3.88 7.84
N LYS A 367 -11.11 4.04 7.09
CA LYS A 367 -11.56 5.34 6.61
C LYS A 367 -11.67 6.36 7.75
N TYR A 368 -12.34 5.98 8.82
CA TYR A 368 -12.58 6.88 9.96
C TYR A 368 -11.30 7.22 10.73
N LEU A 369 -10.37 6.28 10.82
CA LEU A 369 -9.06 6.49 11.46
C LEU A 369 -8.16 7.39 10.61
N ILE A 370 -8.15 7.21 9.29
CA ILE A 370 -7.38 8.04 8.37
C ILE A 370 -7.94 9.46 8.36
N ASP A 371 -9.26 9.63 8.21
CA ASP A 371 -9.90 10.94 8.26
C ASP A 371 -9.67 11.66 9.60
N ALA A 372 -9.68 10.92 10.71
CA ALA A 372 -9.43 11.49 12.04
C ALA A 372 -7.97 11.93 12.25
N THR A 373 -7.01 11.32 11.55
CA THR A 373 -5.57 11.56 11.78
C THR A 373 -4.93 12.46 10.72
N LEU A 374 -5.27 12.26 9.45
CA LEU A 374 -4.72 13.00 8.32
C LEU A 374 -5.70 14.01 7.72
N GLY A 375 -7.00 13.91 8.07
CA GLY A 375 -8.07 14.63 7.40
C GLY A 375 -8.53 13.95 6.10
N PRO A 376 -9.45 14.57 5.35
CA PRO A 376 -9.95 14.02 4.08
C PRO A 376 -8.80 13.85 3.08
N THR A 377 -8.57 12.63 2.62
CA THR A 377 -7.45 12.30 1.71
C THR A 377 -7.88 11.97 0.29
N CYS A 378 -9.18 11.83 0.01
CA CYS A 378 -9.67 11.28 -1.24
C CYS A 378 -9.10 9.89 -1.56
N PHE A 379 -8.89 9.08 -0.53
CA PHE A 379 -8.37 7.72 -0.68
C PHE A 379 -9.31 6.87 -1.54
N PRO A 380 -8.82 6.01 -2.46
CA PRO A 380 -9.64 5.22 -3.37
C PRO A 380 -10.28 4.00 -2.68
N TRP A 381 -11.16 4.23 -1.69
CA TRP A 381 -11.80 3.20 -0.85
C TRP A 381 -12.49 2.13 -1.69
N PHE A 382 -13.19 2.56 -2.73
CA PHE A 382 -13.97 1.67 -3.57
C PHE A 382 -13.07 0.75 -4.41
N TRP A 383 -11.98 1.31 -4.96
CA TRP A 383 -10.98 0.55 -5.70
C TRP A 383 -10.24 -0.45 -4.81
N GLU A 384 -9.86 -0.06 -3.61
CA GLU A 384 -9.20 -0.94 -2.64
C GLU A 384 -10.15 -2.03 -2.13
N GLY A 385 -11.45 -1.78 -2.16
CA GLY A 385 -12.48 -2.73 -1.78
C GLY A 385 -12.89 -2.66 -0.32
N TYR A 386 -12.49 -1.63 0.39
CA TYR A 386 -12.82 -1.45 1.79
C TYR A 386 -14.22 -0.89 1.96
N VAL A 387 -15.02 -1.60 2.76
CA VAL A 387 -16.41 -1.23 3.04
C VAL A 387 -16.51 -0.83 4.50
N PRO A 388 -16.83 0.44 4.81
CA PRO A 388 -17.04 0.86 6.18
C PRO A 388 -18.12 0.03 6.87
N TYR A 389 -17.93 -0.26 8.17
CA TYR A 389 -18.83 -1.14 8.93
C TYR A 389 -20.29 -0.65 8.96
N ASP A 390 -20.51 0.65 8.89
CA ASP A 390 -21.83 1.31 8.89
C ASP A 390 -22.36 1.65 7.49
N ARG A 391 -21.68 1.20 6.43
CA ARG A 391 -22.02 1.44 5.01
C ARG A 391 -22.08 0.14 4.18
N PRO A 392 -22.84 -0.88 4.63
CA PRO A 392 -22.88 -2.18 3.94
C PRO A 392 -23.37 -2.07 2.48
N GLN A 393 -24.17 -1.04 2.15
CA GLN A 393 -24.64 -0.75 0.78
C GLN A 393 -23.50 -0.50 -0.23
N TRP A 394 -22.30 -0.20 0.21
CA TRP A 394 -21.13 -0.05 -0.68
C TRP A 394 -20.74 -1.37 -1.35
N ARG A 395 -20.98 -2.51 -0.68
CA ARG A 395 -20.77 -3.83 -1.32
C ARG A 395 -21.67 -4.01 -2.53
N ASP A 396 -22.95 -3.61 -2.41
CA ASP A 396 -23.92 -3.73 -3.50
C ASP A 396 -23.62 -2.74 -4.62
N ALA A 397 -23.24 -1.51 -4.31
CA ALA A 397 -22.82 -0.51 -5.28
C ALA A 397 -21.62 -1.00 -6.10
N ARG A 398 -20.63 -1.56 -5.42
CA ARG A 398 -19.42 -2.14 -6.03
C ARG A 398 -19.75 -3.32 -6.94
N SER A 399 -20.58 -4.26 -6.49
CA SER A 399 -21.00 -5.42 -7.29
C SER A 399 -21.80 -5.03 -8.56
N ARG A 400 -22.44 -3.86 -8.56
CA ARG A 400 -23.19 -3.31 -9.69
C ARG A 400 -22.34 -2.42 -10.60
N GLY A 401 -21.04 -2.23 -10.31
CA GLY A 401 -20.17 -1.36 -11.09
C GLY A 401 -20.59 0.12 -11.07
N MET A 402 -21.23 0.58 -9.98
CA MET A 402 -21.62 1.99 -9.87
C MET A 402 -20.40 2.87 -9.70
N PRO A 403 -20.30 4.00 -10.42
CA PRO A 403 -19.22 4.97 -10.26
C PRO A 403 -19.13 5.46 -8.80
N HIS A 404 -17.91 5.56 -8.29
CA HIS A 404 -17.68 6.06 -6.94
C HIS A 404 -16.36 6.83 -6.87
N PRO A 405 -16.35 8.11 -7.29
CA PRO A 405 -15.16 8.97 -7.21
C PRO A 405 -14.63 9.09 -5.76
N PRO A 406 -13.33 9.03 -5.56
CA PRO A 406 -12.74 8.99 -4.21
C PRO A 406 -13.03 10.20 -3.33
N CYS A 407 -13.25 11.37 -3.94
CA CYS A 407 -13.49 12.62 -3.24
C CYS A 407 -14.97 12.93 -3.00
N ASP A 408 -15.89 12.09 -3.47
CA ASP A 408 -17.29 12.32 -3.24
C ASP A 408 -17.63 12.25 -1.75
N PRO A 409 -18.40 13.21 -1.24
CA PRO A 409 -18.87 13.14 0.14
C PRO A 409 -19.76 11.91 0.29
N ILE A 410 -19.47 11.14 1.28
CA ILE A 410 -20.16 9.89 1.63
C ILE A 410 -21.26 10.19 2.62
#